data_1b44508270ba72ea0369903c15976131
#
_entry.id   1b44508270ba72ea0369903c15976131
#
_cell.length_a   1.000
_cell.length_b   1.000
_cell.length_c   1.000
_cell.angle_alpha   90.00
_cell.angle_beta   90.00
_cell.angle_gamma   90.00
#
_symmetry.space_group_name_H-M   'P 1'
#
loop_
_entity.id
_entity.type
_entity.pdbx_description
1 polymer ?
#
loop_
_entity_poly.entity_id
_entity_poly.type
_entity_poly.pdbx_seq_one_letter_code
_entity_poly.pdbx_strand_id
1 'polypeptide(L)'
;MRTVNEEARRAKTIEIMEKCFDCYSEYGFTSVGVKAIANACGCSVPNLYQYFDNLDDLIIQSTEYCMSKVEDEFMAKAPTDVEDLGRFMDEIPYWTAKKHGKKYRLMYQTTAMSREGSLGKPRA
;
A
#
# COMPACT_ATOMS: atom_id res chain seq x y z
N MET A 1 -19.78 0.31 18.82
CA MET A 1 -20.03 -0.83 17.93
C MET A 1 -20.24 -0.33 16.50
N ARG A 2 -19.61 -0.98 15.54
CA ARG A 2 -19.74 -0.55 14.15
C ARG A 2 -21.07 -1.02 13.56
N THR A 3 -21.68 -0.17 12.74
CA THR A 3 -22.89 -0.54 11.99
C THR A 3 -22.51 -1.42 10.79
N VAL A 4 -23.50 -2.10 10.21
CA VAL A 4 -23.30 -2.88 8.99
C VAL A 4 -22.78 -2.01 7.86
N ASN A 5 -23.28 -0.76 7.75
CA ASN A 5 -22.84 0.18 6.73
C ASN A 5 -21.36 0.58 6.90
N GLU A 6 -20.91 0.76 8.14
CA GLU A 6 -19.52 1.08 8.42
C GLU A 6 -18.61 -0.07 8.07
N GLU A 7 -19.02 -1.29 8.36
CA GLU A 7 -18.25 -2.48 8.03
C GLU A 7 -18.17 -2.68 6.52
N ALA A 8 -19.27 -2.48 5.81
CA ALA A 8 -19.29 -2.56 4.34
C ALA A 8 -18.41 -1.50 3.72
N ARG A 9 -18.43 -0.27 4.26
CA ARG A 9 -17.59 0.82 3.77
C ARG A 9 -16.11 0.51 4.00
N ARG A 10 -15.77 -0.01 5.18
CA ARG A 10 -14.39 -0.38 5.48
C ARG A 10 -13.89 -1.48 4.55
N ALA A 11 -14.71 -2.50 4.29
CA ALA A 11 -14.36 -3.58 3.38
C ALA A 11 -14.11 -3.05 1.97
N LYS A 12 -14.95 -2.12 1.50
CA LYS A 12 -14.77 -1.50 0.18
C LYS A 12 -13.52 -0.64 0.13
N THR A 13 -13.24 0.11 1.18
CA THR A 13 -12.04 0.93 1.29
C THR A 13 -10.77 0.05 1.18
N ILE A 14 -10.75 -1.07 1.88
CA ILE A 14 -9.63 -2.01 1.84
C ILE A 14 -9.47 -2.60 0.43
N GLU A 15 -10.57 -3.00 -0.20
CA GLU A 15 -10.54 -3.52 -1.57
C GLU A 15 -9.93 -2.52 -2.54
N ILE A 16 -10.34 -1.25 -2.44
CA ILE A 16 -9.81 -0.18 -3.29
C ILE A 16 -8.31 -0.01 -3.05
N MET A 17 -7.88 0.02 -1.78
CA MET A 17 -6.47 0.18 -1.44
C MET A 17 -5.62 -0.97 -1.98
N GLU A 18 -6.09 -2.20 -1.84
CA GLU A 18 -5.36 -3.37 -2.32
C GLU A 18 -5.23 -3.35 -3.84
N LYS A 19 -6.29 -3.04 -4.56
CA LYS A 19 -6.26 -2.96 -6.02
C LYS A 19 -5.41 -1.79 -6.52
N CYS A 20 -5.47 -0.65 -5.85
CA CYS A 20 -4.64 0.50 -6.17
C CYS A 20 -3.15 0.15 -6.01
N PHE A 21 -2.81 -0.46 -4.89
CA PHE A 21 -1.43 -0.84 -4.62
C PHE A 21 -0.90 -1.87 -5.63
N ASP A 22 -1.72 -2.85 -5.98
CA ASP A 22 -1.36 -3.85 -6.98
C ASP A 22 -1.08 -3.20 -8.35
N CYS A 23 -1.93 -2.27 -8.77
CA CYS A 23 -1.75 -1.56 -10.03
C CYS A 23 -0.44 -0.77 -10.05
N TYR A 24 -0.19 0.02 -9.01
CA TYR A 24 1.03 0.82 -8.95
C TYR A 24 2.28 -0.02 -8.75
N SER A 25 2.18 -1.12 -8.00
CA SER A 25 3.32 -2.03 -7.81
C SER A 25 3.73 -2.69 -9.12
N GLU A 26 2.74 -3.02 -9.95
CA GLU A 26 3.01 -3.70 -11.21
C GLU A 26 3.44 -2.74 -12.32
N TYR A 27 2.78 -1.59 -12.46
CA TYR A 27 2.95 -0.70 -13.61
C TYR A 27 3.63 0.64 -13.30
N GLY A 28 3.80 0.98 -12.03
CA GLY A 28 4.41 2.25 -11.61
C GLY A 28 3.45 3.44 -11.64
N PHE A 29 3.88 4.55 -11.05
CA PHE A 29 3.04 5.75 -10.91
C PHE A 29 2.70 6.42 -12.23
N THR A 30 3.63 6.43 -13.16
CA THR A 30 3.49 7.18 -14.41
C THR A 30 2.62 6.45 -15.43
N SER A 31 2.42 5.15 -15.25
CA SER A 31 1.71 4.30 -16.20
C SER A 31 0.25 4.07 -15.85
N VAL A 32 -0.16 4.40 -14.63
CA VAL A 32 -1.50 4.09 -14.13
C VAL A 32 -2.19 5.36 -13.67
N GLY A 33 -3.30 5.70 -14.31
CA GLY A 33 -4.13 6.83 -13.93
C GLY A 33 -5.31 6.40 -13.05
N VAL A 34 -6.02 7.40 -12.53
CA VAL A 34 -7.18 7.15 -11.65
C VAL A 34 -8.28 6.34 -12.33
N LYS A 35 -8.45 6.50 -13.64
CA LYS A 35 -9.46 5.75 -14.38
C LYS A 35 -9.16 4.25 -14.40
N ALA A 36 -7.89 3.88 -14.53
CA ALA A 36 -7.49 2.48 -14.51
C ALA A 36 -7.76 1.86 -13.13
N ILE A 37 -7.49 2.62 -12.07
CA ILE A 37 -7.76 2.17 -10.70
C ILE A 37 -9.26 1.98 -10.50
N ALA A 38 -10.07 2.95 -10.92
CA ALA A 38 -11.52 2.86 -10.80
C ALA A 38 -12.07 1.64 -11.56
N ASN A 39 -11.57 1.40 -12.77
CA ASN A 39 -11.93 0.22 -13.55
C ASN A 39 -11.59 -1.08 -12.81
N ALA A 40 -10.39 -1.15 -12.24
CA ALA A 40 -9.96 -2.32 -11.49
C ALA A 40 -10.86 -2.57 -10.27
N CYS A 41 -11.38 -1.49 -9.67
CA CYS A 41 -12.26 -1.57 -8.52
C CYS A 41 -13.74 -1.76 -8.89
N GLY A 42 -14.07 -1.69 -10.18
CA GLY A 42 -15.45 -1.83 -10.63
C GLY A 42 -16.33 -0.65 -10.26
N CYS A 43 -15.76 0.55 -10.19
CA CYS A 43 -16.51 1.76 -9.83
C CYS A 43 -16.13 2.94 -10.72
N SER A 44 -16.88 4.04 -10.61
CA SER A 44 -16.58 5.28 -11.31
C SER A 44 -15.52 6.08 -10.54
N VAL A 45 -14.88 7.04 -11.23
CA VAL A 45 -13.93 7.95 -10.58
C VAL A 45 -14.60 8.76 -9.46
N PRO A 46 -15.78 9.37 -9.66
CA PRO A 46 -16.46 10.06 -8.57
C PRO A 46 -16.77 9.16 -7.38
N ASN A 47 -17.13 7.90 -7.63
CA ASN A 47 -17.39 6.95 -6.55
C ASN A 47 -16.11 6.65 -5.76
N LEU A 48 -14.99 6.51 -6.46
CA LEU A 48 -13.69 6.31 -5.84
C LEU A 48 -13.36 7.44 -4.86
N TYR A 49 -13.63 8.69 -5.26
CA TYR A 49 -13.35 9.87 -4.44
C TYR A 49 -14.35 10.09 -3.31
N GLN A 50 -15.34 9.22 -3.15
CA GLN A 50 -16.15 9.20 -1.93
C GLN A 50 -15.41 8.52 -0.77
N TYR A 51 -14.37 7.75 -1.07
CA TYR A 51 -13.58 7.02 -0.06
C TYR A 51 -12.24 7.72 0.24
N PHE A 52 -11.72 8.52 -0.67
CA PHE A 52 -10.42 9.18 -0.54
C PHE A 52 -10.52 10.62 -1.03
N ASP A 53 -9.78 11.51 -0.40
CA ASP A 53 -9.87 12.95 -0.69
C ASP A 53 -9.35 13.28 -2.10
N ASN A 54 -8.31 12.59 -2.52
CA ASN A 54 -7.71 12.78 -3.84
C ASN A 54 -6.84 11.56 -4.18
N LEU A 55 -6.25 11.57 -5.37
CA LEU A 55 -5.42 10.44 -5.81
C LEU A 55 -4.19 10.23 -4.94
N ASP A 56 -3.54 11.32 -4.52
CA ASP A 56 -2.37 11.23 -3.65
C ASP A 56 -2.72 10.58 -2.33
N ASP A 57 -3.85 10.96 -1.74
CA ASP A 57 -4.36 10.38 -0.51
C ASP A 57 -4.60 8.87 -0.68
N LEU A 58 -5.21 8.48 -1.80
CA LEU A 58 -5.43 7.08 -2.11
C LEU A 58 -4.11 6.30 -2.21
N ILE A 59 -3.13 6.84 -2.90
CA ILE A 59 -1.83 6.19 -3.09
C ILE A 59 -1.12 6.02 -1.74
N ILE A 60 -1.10 7.07 -0.93
CA ILE A 60 -0.42 7.06 0.37
C ILE A 60 -1.07 6.06 1.31
N GLN A 61 -2.39 6.11 1.44
CA GLN A 61 -3.12 5.19 2.32
C GLN A 61 -2.99 3.74 1.85
N SER A 62 -3.05 3.51 0.54
CA SER A 62 -2.88 2.18 -0.03
C SER A 62 -1.51 1.61 0.29
N THR A 63 -0.46 2.41 0.13
CA THR A 63 0.91 1.99 0.41
C THR A 63 1.08 1.66 1.89
N GLU A 64 0.61 2.54 2.77
CA GLU A 64 0.72 2.33 4.21
C GLU A 64 -0.01 1.07 4.65
N TYR A 65 -1.23 0.88 4.18
CA TYR A 65 -2.03 -0.28 4.55
C TYR A 65 -1.40 -1.58 4.07
N CYS A 66 -1.02 -1.64 2.80
CA CYS A 66 -0.48 -2.87 2.20
C CYS A 66 0.91 -3.20 2.75
N MET A 67 1.74 -2.20 3.03
CA MET A 67 3.05 -2.44 3.63
C MET A 67 2.94 -2.88 5.09
N SER A 68 1.93 -2.42 5.82
CA SER A 68 1.70 -2.90 7.18
C SER A 68 1.39 -4.40 7.19
N LYS A 69 0.71 -4.89 6.16
CA LYS A 69 0.45 -6.33 6.01
C LYS A 69 1.71 -7.12 5.73
N VAL A 70 2.63 -6.56 4.95
CA VAL A 70 3.93 -7.19 4.71
C VAL A 70 4.73 -7.26 6.02
N GLU A 71 4.69 -6.19 6.82
CA GLU A 71 5.33 -6.18 8.14
C GLU A 71 4.73 -7.22 9.08
N ASP A 72 3.40 -7.36 9.08
CA ASP A 72 2.73 -8.38 9.88
C ASP A 72 3.18 -9.79 9.48
N GLU A 73 3.37 -10.02 8.19
CA GLU A 73 3.87 -11.29 7.68
C GLU A 73 5.28 -11.58 8.20
N PHE A 74 6.14 -10.56 8.24
CA PHE A 74 7.47 -10.67 8.82
C PHE A 74 7.42 -11.04 10.29
N MET A 75 6.63 -10.30 11.04
CA MET A 75 6.54 -10.50 12.50
C MET A 75 5.99 -11.89 12.81
N ALA A 76 5.08 -12.39 12.01
CA ALA A 76 4.52 -13.72 12.19
C ALA A 76 5.56 -14.82 11.98
N LYS A 77 6.59 -14.56 11.16
CA LYS A 77 7.65 -15.53 10.84
C LYS A 77 8.88 -15.36 11.71
N ALA A 78 8.99 -14.27 12.47
CA ALA A 78 10.16 -13.99 13.27
C ALA A 78 10.34 -15.04 14.38
N PRO A 79 11.53 -15.67 14.48
CA PRO A 79 11.79 -16.63 15.55
C PRO A 79 11.96 -15.92 16.90
N THR A 80 11.79 -16.67 17.98
CA THR A 80 11.98 -16.15 19.33
C THR A 80 13.39 -16.39 19.87
N ASP A 81 14.12 -17.35 19.31
CA ASP A 81 15.49 -17.65 19.69
C ASP A 81 16.45 -16.63 19.08
N VAL A 82 17.42 -16.18 19.89
CA VAL A 82 18.36 -15.13 19.47
C VAL A 82 19.20 -15.54 18.26
N GLU A 83 19.69 -16.78 18.22
CA GLU A 83 20.49 -17.24 17.09
C GLU A 83 19.67 -17.31 15.80
N ASP A 84 18.47 -17.86 15.90
CA ASP A 84 17.57 -17.95 14.76
C ASP A 84 17.09 -16.57 14.32
N LEU A 85 16.90 -15.66 15.25
CA LEU A 85 16.53 -14.29 14.95
C LEU A 85 17.63 -13.58 14.16
N GLY A 86 18.90 -13.77 14.55
CA GLY A 86 20.02 -13.21 13.82
C GLY A 86 20.07 -13.69 12.37
N ARG A 87 19.88 -14.99 12.19
CA ARG A 87 19.84 -15.60 10.85
C ARG A 87 18.66 -15.07 10.04
N PHE A 88 17.51 -14.95 10.67
CA PHE A 88 16.31 -14.39 10.05
C PHE A 88 16.54 -12.95 9.59
N MET A 89 17.17 -12.14 10.43
CA MET A 89 17.49 -10.75 10.11
C MET A 89 18.44 -10.65 8.91
N ASP A 90 19.41 -11.56 8.82
CA ASP A 90 20.35 -11.60 7.69
C ASP A 90 19.65 -11.98 6.38
N GLU A 91 18.61 -12.79 6.44
CA GLU A 91 17.87 -13.24 5.28
C GLU A 91 16.78 -12.26 4.81
N ILE A 92 16.38 -11.31 5.65
CA ILE A 92 15.32 -10.36 5.34
C ILE A 92 15.53 -9.61 4.02
N PRO A 93 16.69 -8.99 3.76
CA PRO A 93 16.88 -8.25 2.50
C PRO A 93 16.68 -9.12 1.26
N TYR A 94 17.16 -10.33 1.31
CA TYR A 94 17.02 -11.28 0.21
C TYR A 94 15.56 -11.68 0.00
N TRP A 95 14.89 -12.04 1.08
CA TRP A 95 13.48 -12.45 1.03
C TRP A 95 12.58 -11.32 0.56
N THR A 96 12.79 -10.09 1.06
CA THR A 96 11.97 -8.94 0.65
C THR A 96 12.16 -8.59 -0.81
N ALA A 97 13.39 -8.62 -1.29
CA ALA A 97 13.66 -8.34 -2.71
C ALA A 97 13.01 -9.38 -3.61
N LYS A 98 13.08 -10.65 -3.23
CA LYS A 98 12.56 -11.74 -4.04
C LYS A 98 11.03 -11.78 -4.04
N LYS A 99 10.41 -11.63 -2.87
CA LYS A 99 8.96 -11.80 -2.73
C LYS A 99 8.18 -10.50 -2.92
N HIS A 100 8.72 -9.39 -2.43
CA HIS A 100 8.00 -8.11 -2.35
C HIS A 100 8.76 -6.94 -2.98
N GLY A 101 9.70 -7.22 -3.89
CA GLY A 101 10.54 -6.17 -4.48
C GLY A 101 9.76 -5.01 -5.08
N LYS A 102 8.69 -5.32 -5.85
CA LYS A 102 7.88 -4.29 -6.48
C LYS A 102 7.14 -3.42 -5.44
N LYS A 103 6.67 -4.04 -4.37
CA LYS A 103 5.97 -3.34 -3.28
C LYS A 103 6.91 -2.38 -2.55
N TYR A 104 8.12 -2.82 -2.26
CA TYR A 104 9.12 -1.97 -1.62
C TYR A 104 9.55 -0.82 -2.52
N ARG A 105 9.66 -1.07 -3.82
CA ARG A 105 9.95 0.00 -4.78
C ARG A 105 8.87 1.08 -4.73
N LEU A 106 7.61 0.67 -4.74
CA LEU A 106 6.49 1.61 -4.65
C LEU A 106 6.53 2.39 -3.35
N MET A 107 6.82 1.72 -2.24
CA MET A 107 6.93 2.37 -0.93
C MET A 107 8.01 3.46 -0.95
N TYR A 108 9.19 3.15 -1.48
CA TYR A 108 10.27 4.12 -1.56
C TYR A 108 9.94 5.28 -2.48
N GLN A 109 9.30 5.00 -3.61
CA GLN A 109 8.87 6.05 -4.54
C GLN A 109 7.83 6.96 -3.90
N THR A 110 6.87 6.38 -3.19
CA THR A 110 5.83 7.15 -2.49
C THR A 110 6.44 8.04 -1.41
N THR A 111 7.37 7.52 -0.64
CA THR A 111 8.07 8.28 0.40
C THR A 111 8.84 9.43 -0.19
N ALA A 112 9.60 9.20 -1.26
CA ALA A 112 10.38 10.23 -1.92
C ALA A 112 9.49 11.34 -2.48
N MET A 113 8.42 10.98 -3.15
CA MET A 113 7.48 11.95 -3.73
C MET A 113 6.79 12.77 -2.66
N SER A 114 6.40 12.14 -1.56
CA SER A 114 5.79 12.84 -0.43
C SER A 114 6.76 13.83 0.20
N ARG A 115 8.03 13.43 0.33
CA ARG A 115 9.09 14.29 0.89
C ARG A 115 9.34 15.51 0.02
N GLU A 116 9.26 15.37 -1.29
CA GLU A 116 9.47 16.44 -2.25
C GLU A 116 8.22 17.28 -2.48
N GLY A 117 7.12 16.92 -1.85
CA GLY A 117 5.86 17.61 -2.05
C GLY A 117 5.12 17.22 -3.32
N SER A 118 5.55 16.15 -4.00
CA SER A 118 4.91 15.67 -5.22
C SER A 118 3.61 14.92 -4.93
N LEU A 119 3.47 14.37 -3.72
CA LEU A 119 2.27 13.73 -3.23
C LEU A 119 1.84 14.43 -1.96
N GLY A 120 0.63 14.96 -1.96
CA GLY A 120 0.12 15.67 -0.80
C GLY A 120 0.75 17.05 -0.65
N LYS A 121 0.69 17.61 0.54
CA LYS A 121 1.17 18.96 0.81
C LYS A 121 2.68 18.96 1.05
N PRO A 122 3.39 20.00 0.56
CA PRO A 122 4.80 20.15 0.89
C PRO A 122 4.99 20.25 2.39
N ARG A 123 6.06 19.68 2.88
CA ARG A 123 6.41 19.81 4.29
C ARG A 123 7.12 21.13 4.53
N ALA A 124 6.64 21.78 5.55
CA ALA A 124 7.25 23.03 5.97
C ALA A 124 8.66 22.80 6.54
#